data_1253060760eece04ba6453812e9c5c80
#
_entry.id   1253060760eece04ba6453812e9c5c80
#
_cell.length_a   1.000
_cell.length_b   1.000
_cell.length_c   1.000
_cell.angle_alpha   90.00
_cell.angle_beta   90.00
_cell.angle_gamma   90.00
#
_symmetry.space_group_name_H-M   'P 1'
#
loop_
_entity.id
_entity.type
_entity.pdbx_description
1 polymer ?
#
loop_
_entity_poly.entity_id
_entity_poly.type
_entity_poly.pdbx_seq_one_letter_code
_entity_poly.pdbx_strand_id
1 'polypeptide(L)'
;CLRGGLDFTKDDENINSQPFQRWQNRFEFVAEAIKLSEQETGERKGHYLNVTANTPEEMYERAEFAKELGMPIIMHDFLTGGFTANTGLSKWCRKNGMLLHIHRAMHAVIDRHPKHGIHFRVLAKCLRLSGGDHLHTGTVVGKLEGDRASTLGFVDQLRESFVPEDRSRGVFFDQDWGSMPGVMAVASGGIHVWHMPALVTIFGDDSML
;
A
#
# COMPACT_ATOMS: atom_id res chain seq x y z
N CYS A 1 -9.64 -1.76 -17.44
CA CYS A 1 -9.27 -0.73 -16.44
C CYS A 1 -8.07 0.09 -16.92
N LEU A 2 -6.92 -0.53 -17.19
CA LEU A 2 -5.69 0.15 -17.63
C LEU A 2 -5.90 0.88 -18.99
N ARG A 3 -6.60 0.27 -19.93
CA ARG A 3 -6.99 0.89 -21.20
C ARG A 3 -7.98 2.07 -21.02
N GLY A 4 -8.71 2.08 -19.91
CA GLY A 4 -9.65 3.14 -19.56
C GLY A 4 -9.01 4.35 -18.87
N GLY A 5 -7.67 4.38 -18.74
CA GLY A 5 -6.92 5.52 -18.21
C GLY A 5 -6.35 5.34 -16.80
N LEU A 6 -6.56 4.20 -16.13
CA LEU A 6 -5.88 3.94 -14.88
C LEU A 6 -4.39 3.67 -15.12
N ASP A 7 -3.53 4.17 -14.24
CA ASP A 7 -2.10 3.92 -14.27
C ASP A 7 -1.76 2.56 -13.67
N PHE A 8 -2.45 2.20 -12.60
CA PHE A 8 -2.25 0.95 -11.87
C PHE A 8 -3.55 0.23 -11.58
N THR A 9 -3.44 -1.08 -11.45
CA THR A 9 -4.42 -1.96 -10.83
C THR A 9 -3.74 -2.75 -9.71
N LYS A 10 -4.48 -3.48 -8.89
CA LYS A 10 -3.89 -4.31 -7.83
C LYS A 10 -4.62 -5.63 -7.68
N ASP A 11 -3.90 -6.63 -7.19
CA ASP A 11 -4.49 -7.84 -6.65
C ASP A 11 -5.37 -7.50 -5.42
N ASP A 12 -6.42 -8.25 -5.21
CA ASP A 12 -7.17 -8.22 -3.96
C ASP A 12 -6.29 -8.75 -2.82
N GLU A 13 -6.37 -8.14 -1.65
CA GLU A 13 -5.61 -8.55 -0.46
C GLU A 13 -5.97 -9.95 0.04
N ASN A 14 -7.13 -10.46 -0.29
CA ASN A 14 -7.57 -11.80 0.10
C ASN A 14 -7.15 -12.88 -0.91
N ILE A 15 -6.58 -12.49 -2.04
CA ILE A 15 -6.10 -13.42 -3.06
C ILE A 15 -4.68 -13.86 -2.71
N ASN A 16 -4.54 -15.16 -2.46
CA ASN A 16 -3.25 -15.80 -2.25
C ASN A 16 -2.99 -16.80 -3.40
N SER A 17 -3.27 -18.09 -3.19
CA SER A 17 -3.16 -19.13 -4.23
C SER A 17 -4.27 -20.15 -4.02
N GLN A 18 -5.43 -19.87 -4.56
CA GLN A 18 -6.58 -20.76 -4.49
C GLN A 18 -6.51 -21.84 -5.57
N PRO A 19 -7.20 -22.98 -5.40
CA PRO A 19 -7.24 -24.04 -6.42
C PRO A 19 -7.72 -23.56 -7.79
N PHE A 20 -8.62 -22.60 -7.83
CA PHE A 20 -9.19 -22.02 -9.04
C PHE A 20 -8.38 -20.83 -9.57
N GLN A 21 -7.38 -20.34 -8.83
CA GLN A 21 -6.54 -19.19 -9.22
C GLN A 21 -5.14 -19.31 -8.62
N ARG A 22 -4.29 -20.09 -9.26
CA ARG A 22 -2.89 -20.25 -8.87
C ARG A 22 -2.12 -18.95 -9.03
N TRP A 23 -1.24 -18.62 -8.09
CA TRP A 23 -0.53 -17.35 -8.08
C TRP A 23 0.40 -17.17 -9.29
N GLN A 24 1.11 -18.22 -9.75
CA GLN A 24 1.96 -18.14 -10.94
C GLN A 24 1.16 -17.73 -12.18
N ASN A 25 0.09 -18.47 -12.48
CA ASN A 25 -0.76 -18.19 -13.63
C ASN A 25 -1.33 -16.76 -13.58
N ARG A 26 -1.74 -16.30 -12.37
CA ARG A 26 -2.23 -14.94 -12.18
C ARG A 26 -1.16 -13.91 -12.55
N PHE A 27 0.09 -14.11 -12.08
CA PHE A 27 1.19 -13.19 -12.35
C PHE A 27 1.52 -13.13 -13.85
N GLU A 28 1.56 -14.29 -14.52
CA GLU A 28 1.77 -14.38 -15.97
C GLU A 28 0.67 -13.64 -16.75
N PHE A 29 -0.60 -13.89 -16.44
CA PHE A 29 -1.73 -13.22 -17.11
C PHE A 29 -1.73 -11.70 -16.87
N VAL A 30 -1.36 -11.27 -15.67
CA VAL A 30 -1.24 -9.84 -15.35
C VAL A 30 -0.11 -9.20 -16.16
N ALA A 31 1.05 -9.83 -16.23
CA ALA A 31 2.18 -9.33 -17.02
C ALA A 31 1.81 -9.19 -18.51
N GLU A 32 1.11 -10.17 -19.07
CA GLU A 32 0.60 -10.10 -20.43
C GLU A 32 -0.42 -8.97 -20.61
N ALA A 33 -1.38 -8.84 -19.67
CA ALA A 33 -2.41 -7.80 -19.73
C ALA A 33 -1.80 -6.39 -19.66
N ILE A 34 -0.77 -6.18 -18.84
CA ILE A 34 -0.03 -4.90 -18.77
C ILE A 34 0.61 -4.61 -20.13
N LYS A 35 1.38 -5.57 -20.66
CA LYS A 35 2.07 -5.42 -21.96
C LYS A 35 1.09 -5.03 -23.07
N LEU A 36 -0.07 -5.70 -23.16
CA LEU A 36 -1.10 -5.38 -24.13
C LEU A 36 -1.69 -3.97 -23.93
N SER A 37 -1.91 -3.59 -22.66
CA SER A 37 -2.45 -2.26 -22.35
C SER A 37 -1.46 -1.15 -22.69
N GLU A 38 -0.17 -1.34 -22.41
CA GLU A 38 0.91 -0.40 -22.78
C GLU A 38 1.05 -0.26 -24.31
N GLN A 39 0.94 -1.37 -25.06
CA GLN A 39 0.99 -1.34 -26.52
C GLN A 39 -0.18 -0.56 -27.11
N GLU A 40 -1.37 -0.65 -26.53
CA GLU A 40 -2.56 0.03 -27.05
C GLU A 40 -2.65 1.50 -26.63
N THR A 41 -2.19 1.83 -25.40
CA THR A 41 -2.30 3.20 -24.87
C THR A 41 -1.07 4.06 -25.15
N GLY A 42 0.08 3.44 -25.36
CA GLY A 42 1.38 4.12 -25.40
C GLY A 42 1.86 4.65 -24.05
N GLU A 43 1.17 4.30 -22.98
CA GLU A 43 1.45 4.74 -21.61
C GLU A 43 2.07 3.62 -20.78
N ARG A 44 2.88 3.96 -19.79
CA ARG A 44 3.35 3.00 -18.78
C ARG A 44 2.21 2.61 -17.87
N LYS A 45 2.04 1.31 -17.66
CA LYS A 45 1.01 0.73 -16.80
C LYS A 45 1.64 -0.20 -15.75
N GLY A 46 0.94 -0.41 -14.64
CA GLY A 46 1.43 -1.27 -13.58
C GLY A 46 0.33 -2.07 -12.89
N HIS A 47 0.77 -2.99 -12.05
CA HIS A 47 -0.11 -3.78 -11.20
C HIS A 47 0.62 -4.20 -9.93
N TYR A 48 -0.04 -4.12 -8.80
CA TYR A 48 0.50 -4.54 -7.50
C TYR A 48 0.23 -6.03 -7.31
N LEU A 49 1.21 -6.88 -7.67
CA LEU A 49 1.13 -8.32 -7.48
C LEU A 49 1.29 -8.69 -6.01
N ASN A 50 0.29 -9.33 -5.43
CA ASN A 50 0.30 -9.73 -4.02
C ASN A 50 1.22 -10.93 -3.80
N VAL A 51 2.35 -10.70 -3.14
CA VAL A 51 3.34 -11.72 -2.79
C VAL A 51 3.18 -12.25 -1.37
N THR A 52 2.18 -11.78 -0.62
CA THR A 52 1.89 -12.30 0.72
C THR A 52 1.68 -13.81 0.64
N ALA A 53 2.39 -14.55 1.47
CA ALA A 53 2.41 -16.00 1.46
C ALA A 53 2.45 -16.57 2.89
N ASN A 54 2.36 -17.89 3.01
CA ASN A 54 2.34 -18.57 4.30
C ASN A 54 3.71 -18.60 4.98
N THR A 55 4.78 -18.54 4.18
CA THR A 55 6.17 -18.53 4.67
C THR A 55 6.98 -17.45 3.98
N PRO A 56 8.07 -16.96 4.61
CA PRO A 56 8.99 -16.03 3.97
C PRO A 56 9.60 -16.57 2.67
N GLU A 57 9.93 -17.86 2.62
CA GLU A 57 10.51 -18.51 1.46
C GLU A 57 9.56 -18.41 0.26
N GLU A 58 8.30 -18.77 0.45
CA GLU A 58 7.27 -18.67 -0.59
C GLU A 58 7.02 -17.21 -1.00
N MET A 59 7.05 -16.27 -0.05
CA MET A 59 6.94 -14.85 -0.32
C MET A 59 8.09 -14.36 -1.23
N TYR A 60 9.32 -14.77 -0.96
CA TYR A 60 10.46 -14.43 -1.82
C TYR A 60 10.39 -15.10 -3.19
N GLU A 61 9.95 -16.35 -3.27
CA GLU A 61 9.72 -17.04 -4.55
C GLU A 61 8.77 -16.23 -5.44
N ARG A 62 7.65 -15.76 -4.88
CA ARG A 62 6.70 -14.92 -5.60
C ARG A 62 7.31 -13.57 -6.01
N ALA A 63 8.10 -12.97 -5.14
CA ALA A 63 8.77 -11.69 -5.42
C ALA A 63 9.82 -11.81 -6.53
N GLU A 64 10.62 -12.87 -6.53
CA GLU A 64 11.59 -13.17 -7.60
C GLU A 64 10.86 -13.41 -8.93
N PHE A 65 9.79 -14.19 -8.93
CA PHE A 65 9.01 -14.46 -10.13
C PHE A 65 8.38 -13.19 -10.71
N ALA A 66 7.83 -12.30 -9.85
CA ALA A 66 7.32 -11.01 -10.28
C ALA A 66 8.42 -10.16 -10.94
N LYS A 67 9.63 -10.16 -10.37
CA LYS A 67 10.80 -9.48 -10.94
C LYS A 67 11.20 -10.08 -12.30
N GLU A 68 11.24 -11.41 -12.44
CA GLU A 68 11.53 -12.10 -13.70
C GLU A 68 10.53 -11.73 -14.81
N LEU A 69 9.25 -11.50 -14.46
CA LEU A 69 8.22 -10.99 -15.35
C LEU A 69 8.37 -9.50 -15.68
N GLY A 70 9.36 -8.82 -15.10
CA GLY A 70 9.61 -7.40 -15.33
C GLY A 70 8.68 -6.45 -14.58
N MET A 71 8.01 -6.94 -13.54
CA MET A 71 7.13 -6.09 -12.72
C MET A 71 7.97 -5.15 -11.84
N PRO A 72 7.69 -3.83 -11.84
CA PRO A 72 8.48 -2.86 -11.07
C PRO A 72 8.05 -2.77 -9.61
N ILE A 73 6.89 -3.33 -9.27
CA ILE A 73 6.26 -3.19 -7.96
C ILE A 73 5.53 -4.46 -7.55
N ILE A 74 5.61 -4.78 -6.27
CA ILE A 74 4.88 -5.88 -5.63
C ILE A 74 4.08 -5.38 -4.44
N MET A 75 3.13 -6.17 -3.96
CA MET A 75 2.28 -5.86 -2.82
C MET A 75 2.48 -6.86 -1.68
N HIS A 76 2.42 -6.36 -0.44
CA HIS A 76 2.47 -7.18 0.77
C HIS A 76 1.45 -6.70 1.80
N ASP A 77 0.80 -7.64 2.48
CA ASP A 77 -0.12 -7.39 3.58
C ASP A 77 0.65 -7.45 4.90
N PHE A 78 1.15 -6.31 5.37
CA PHE A 78 2.14 -6.25 6.44
C PHE A 78 1.64 -6.74 7.81
N LEU A 79 0.34 -6.66 8.09
CA LEU A 79 -0.21 -7.14 9.36
C LEU A 79 -0.42 -8.65 9.35
N THR A 80 -0.82 -9.22 8.22
CA THR A 80 -0.97 -10.67 8.08
C THR A 80 0.36 -11.38 7.91
N GLY A 81 1.28 -10.80 7.14
CA GLY A 81 2.64 -11.32 6.96
C GLY A 81 3.56 -11.05 8.15
N GLY A 82 3.30 -9.99 8.90
CA GLY A 82 4.09 -9.58 10.06
C GLY A 82 5.24 -8.62 9.72
N PHE A 83 5.63 -7.84 10.72
CA PHE A 83 6.67 -6.80 10.55
C PHE A 83 8.04 -7.37 10.19
N THR A 84 8.41 -8.54 10.69
CA THR A 84 9.70 -9.17 10.38
C THR A 84 9.77 -9.55 8.90
N ALA A 85 8.73 -10.20 8.37
CA ALA A 85 8.64 -10.55 6.95
C ALA A 85 8.64 -9.29 6.07
N ASN A 86 7.84 -8.28 6.45
CA ASN A 86 7.78 -7.00 5.74
C ASN A 86 9.15 -6.29 5.70
N THR A 87 9.87 -6.23 6.83
CA THR A 87 11.21 -5.62 6.89
C THR A 87 12.21 -6.35 5.99
N GLY A 88 12.16 -7.68 5.97
CA GLY A 88 12.98 -8.50 5.09
C GLY A 88 12.67 -8.23 3.61
N LEU A 89 11.39 -8.24 3.26
CA LEU A 89 10.92 -7.99 1.89
C LEU A 89 11.27 -6.56 1.42
N SER A 90 11.10 -5.55 2.27
CA SER A 90 11.49 -4.17 1.96
C SER A 90 12.99 -4.05 1.64
N LYS A 91 13.85 -4.71 2.42
CA LYS A 91 15.29 -4.75 2.14
C LYS A 91 15.60 -5.46 0.83
N TRP A 92 14.87 -6.54 0.55
CA TRP A 92 15.01 -7.27 -0.72
C TRP A 92 14.58 -6.39 -1.90
N CYS A 93 13.44 -5.70 -1.82
CA CYS A 93 12.96 -4.78 -2.84
C CYS A 93 14.01 -3.70 -3.17
N ARG A 94 14.58 -3.05 -2.15
CA ARG A 94 15.62 -2.03 -2.36
C ARG A 94 16.85 -2.56 -3.08
N LYS A 95 17.30 -3.79 -2.75
CA LYS A 95 18.43 -4.44 -3.44
C LYS A 95 18.14 -4.79 -4.89
N ASN A 96 16.88 -5.02 -5.22
CA ASN A 96 16.42 -5.45 -6.52
C ASN A 96 15.80 -4.33 -7.38
N GLY A 97 15.80 -3.08 -6.89
CA GLY A 97 15.25 -1.94 -7.61
C GLY A 97 13.72 -2.02 -7.80
N MET A 98 13.03 -2.66 -6.86
CA MET A 98 11.59 -2.83 -6.88
C MET A 98 10.91 -1.95 -5.83
N LEU A 99 9.70 -1.50 -6.12
CA LEU A 99 8.83 -0.81 -5.18
C LEU A 99 7.97 -1.81 -4.40
N LEU A 100 7.59 -1.42 -3.19
CA LEU A 100 6.78 -2.22 -2.28
C LEU A 100 5.51 -1.47 -1.87
N HIS A 101 4.38 -1.90 -2.41
CA HIS A 101 3.06 -1.41 -2.04
C HIS A 101 2.53 -2.22 -0.85
N ILE A 102 2.03 -1.53 0.17
CA ILE A 102 1.58 -2.16 1.42
C ILE A 102 0.08 -2.02 1.59
N HIS A 103 -0.59 -3.16 1.73
CA HIS A 103 -1.97 -3.22 2.14
C HIS A 103 -2.08 -3.49 3.65
N ARG A 104 -3.14 -2.96 4.28
CA ARG A 104 -3.39 -3.09 5.73
C ARG A 104 -4.46 -4.13 6.08
N ALA A 105 -4.55 -5.22 5.31
CA ALA A 105 -5.48 -6.31 5.62
C ALA A 105 -5.43 -6.69 7.11
N MET A 106 -6.57 -7.00 7.72
CA MET A 106 -6.74 -7.29 9.15
C MET A 106 -6.59 -6.08 10.11
N HIS A 107 -6.31 -4.87 9.67
CA HIS A 107 -6.13 -3.74 10.60
C HIS A 107 -7.35 -3.54 11.51
N ALA A 108 -8.56 -3.71 11.00
CA ALA A 108 -9.79 -3.48 11.76
C ALA A 108 -9.95 -4.41 12.98
N VAL A 109 -9.35 -5.60 12.96
CA VAL A 109 -9.30 -6.50 14.13
C VAL A 109 -8.48 -5.88 15.26
N ILE A 110 -7.51 -5.03 14.92
CA ILE A 110 -6.56 -4.45 15.86
C ILE A 110 -6.98 -3.05 16.30
N ASP A 111 -7.47 -2.20 15.38
CA ASP A 111 -7.64 -0.77 15.60
C ASP A 111 -9.10 -0.28 15.71
N ARG A 112 -10.08 -1.14 15.41
CA ARG A 112 -11.49 -0.73 15.34
C ARG A 112 -12.14 -0.51 16.71
N HIS A 113 -11.71 -1.23 17.73
CA HIS A 113 -12.36 -1.18 19.03
C HIS A 113 -11.94 0.07 19.83
N PRO A 114 -12.89 0.90 20.31
CA PRO A 114 -12.56 2.19 20.91
C PRO A 114 -11.87 2.13 22.28
N LYS A 115 -11.91 0.98 22.95
CA LYS A 115 -11.39 0.82 24.32
C LYS A 115 -10.17 -0.08 24.45
N HIS A 116 -9.81 -0.84 23.41
CA HIS A 116 -8.61 -1.68 23.42
C HIS A 116 -8.15 -1.96 21.99
N GLY A 117 -6.89 -2.32 21.84
CA GLY A 117 -6.21 -2.54 20.58
C GLY A 117 -5.07 -1.55 20.38
N ILE A 118 -4.69 -1.36 19.13
CA ILE A 118 -3.62 -0.44 18.74
C ILE A 118 -4.19 0.51 17.68
N HIS A 119 -4.15 1.81 17.94
CA HIS A 119 -4.60 2.80 16.97
C HIS A 119 -3.79 2.70 15.67
N PHE A 120 -4.46 2.83 14.51
CA PHE A 120 -3.80 2.67 13.21
C PHE A 120 -2.58 3.60 13.02
N ARG A 121 -2.57 4.78 13.61
CA ARG A 121 -1.42 5.69 13.62
C ARG A 121 -0.13 5.01 14.09
N VAL A 122 -0.19 4.18 15.13
CA VAL A 122 0.97 3.44 15.63
C VAL A 122 1.39 2.39 14.62
N LEU A 123 0.43 1.66 14.04
CA LEU A 123 0.70 0.66 13.00
C LEU A 123 1.34 1.30 11.75
N ALA A 124 0.87 2.48 11.35
CA ALA A 124 1.42 3.24 10.24
C ALA A 124 2.88 3.67 10.51
N LYS A 125 3.18 4.18 11.70
CA LYS A 125 4.56 4.51 12.11
C LYS A 125 5.46 3.28 12.13
N CYS A 126 4.98 2.16 12.67
CA CYS A 126 5.71 0.89 12.65
C CYS A 126 5.97 0.41 11.22
N LEU A 127 5.01 0.62 10.30
CA LEU A 127 5.24 0.31 8.90
C LEU A 127 6.36 1.17 8.31
N ARG A 128 6.34 2.49 8.50
CA ARG A 128 7.40 3.36 7.99
C ARG A 128 8.78 2.90 8.46
N LEU A 129 8.90 2.48 9.73
CA LEU A 129 10.12 1.88 10.30
C LEU A 129 10.47 0.54 9.66
N SER A 130 9.47 -0.28 9.35
CA SER A 130 9.63 -1.60 8.72
C SER A 130 10.01 -1.51 7.24
N GLY A 131 9.52 -0.49 6.57
CA GLY A 131 9.75 -0.20 5.15
C GLY A 131 8.57 -0.56 4.25
N GLY A 132 8.43 0.23 3.22
CA GLY A 132 7.40 0.18 2.18
C GLY A 132 7.39 1.53 1.48
N ASP A 133 6.89 1.58 0.25
CA ASP A 133 6.84 2.82 -0.54
C ASP A 133 5.43 3.42 -0.53
N HIS A 134 4.40 2.60 -0.48
CA HIS A 134 3.00 2.98 -0.42
C HIS A 134 2.30 2.28 0.76
N LEU A 135 1.34 2.95 1.41
CA LEU A 135 0.51 2.35 2.46
C LEU A 135 -0.96 2.76 2.30
N HIS A 136 -1.85 1.79 2.33
CA HIS A 136 -3.29 2.04 2.44
C HIS A 136 -3.62 2.76 3.75
N THR A 137 -4.08 4.00 3.65
CA THR A 137 -4.42 4.87 4.79
C THR A 137 -5.92 5.02 5.02
N GLY A 138 -6.73 4.44 4.13
CA GLY A 138 -8.15 4.71 4.08
C GLY A 138 -8.45 6.02 3.37
N THR A 139 -9.70 6.44 3.45
CA THR A 139 -10.16 7.67 2.81
C THR A 139 -11.06 8.45 3.75
N VAL A 140 -11.14 9.74 3.55
CA VAL A 140 -12.09 10.65 4.25
C VAL A 140 -13.36 10.87 3.44
N VAL A 141 -13.50 10.17 2.32
CA VAL A 141 -14.68 10.13 1.46
C VAL A 141 -15.04 8.68 1.15
N GLY A 142 -16.23 8.44 0.62
CA GLY A 142 -16.69 7.08 0.27
C GLY A 142 -17.30 6.32 1.45
N LYS A 143 -17.12 5.00 1.48
CA LYS A 143 -17.82 4.10 2.43
C LYS A 143 -17.10 3.90 3.76
N LEU A 144 -15.83 4.23 3.85
CA LEU A 144 -15.06 3.98 5.06
C LEU A 144 -15.26 5.10 6.08
N GLU A 145 -15.54 4.69 7.30
CA GLU A 145 -15.57 5.58 8.46
C GLU A 145 -14.13 6.00 8.80
N GLY A 146 -13.95 7.29 9.06
CA GLY A 146 -12.67 7.83 9.51
C GLY A 146 -12.79 9.31 9.86
N ASP A 147 -12.17 9.70 10.97
CA ASP A 147 -12.01 11.11 11.29
C ASP A 147 -10.96 11.72 10.36
N ARG A 148 -11.37 12.76 9.62
CA ARG A 148 -10.51 13.46 8.66
C ARG A 148 -9.24 14.00 9.30
N ALA A 149 -9.37 14.66 10.45
CA ALA A 149 -8.22 15.27 11.12
C ALA A 149 -7.20 14.22 11.53
N SER A 150 -7.63 13.14 12.17
CA SER A 150 -6.76 12.02 12.54
C SER A 150 -6.14 11.33 11.34
N THR A 151 -6.90 11.14 10.25
CA THR A 151 -6.38 10.53 9.02
C THR A 151 -5.26 11.38 8.43
N LEU A 152 -5.46 12.68 8.29
CA LEU A 152 -4.42 13.59 7.81
C LEU A 152 -3.21 13.64 8.76
N GLY A 153 -3.43 13.55 10.07
CA GLY A 153 -2.34 13.51 11.05
C GLY A 153 -1.40 12.32 10.85
N PHE A 154 -1.92 11.12 10.61
CA PHE A 154 -1.02 9.99 10.35
C PHE A 154 -0.53 9.92 8.90
N VAL A 155 -1.24 10.50 7.94
CA VAL A 155 -0.73 10.67 6.56
C VAL A 155 0.52 11.56 6.56
N ASP A 156 0.49 12.69 7.27
CA ASP A 156 1.67 13.55 7.40
C ASP A 156 2.83 12.81 8.09
N GLN A 157 2.54 12.03 9.14
CA GLN A 157 3.56 11.20 9.80
C GLN A 157 4.17 10.13 8.89
N LEU A 158 3.46 9.70 7.86
CA LEU A 158 3.99 8.79 6.84
C LEU A 158 4.83 9.53 5.80
N ARG A 159 4.42 10.71 5.38
CA ARG A 159 4.99 11.41 4.23
C ARG A 159 6.12 12.37 4.61
N GLU A 160 5.90 13.22 5.63
CA GLU A 160 6.80 14.30 5.96
C GLU A 160 8.05 13.80 6.73
N SER A 161 9.17 14.53 6.60
CA SER A 161 10.39 14.25 7.36
C SER A 161 10.29 14.73 8.82
N PHE A 162 9.54 15.80 9.06
CA PHE A 162 9.24 16.34 10.38
C PHE A 162 7.78 16.73 10.49
N VAL A 163 7.13 16.32 11.56
CA VAL A 163 5.73 16.65 11.85
C VAL A 163 5.64 17.24 13.26
N PRO A 164 5.22 18.49 13.42
CA PRO A 164 5.05 19.09 14.73
C PRO A 164 3.89 18.48 15.50
N GLU A 165 3.92 18.61 16.84
CA GLU A 165 2.79 18.24 17.70
C GLU A 165 1.51 18.96 17.24
N ASP A 166 0.47 18.21 17.00
CA ASP A 166 -0.90 18.69 16.77
C ASP A 166 -1.91 17.69 17.30
N ARG A 167 -2.32 17.89 18.54
CA ARG A 167 -3.27 16.99 19.24
C ARG A 167 -4.64 16.92 18.59
N SER A 168 -5.06 17.99 17.88
CA SER A 168 -6.33 17.99 17.16
C SER A 168 -6.34 16.99 16.00
N ARG A 169 -5.15 16.69 15.45
CA ARG A 169 -4.92 15.70 14.41
C ARG A 169 -4.35 14.39 14.97
N GLY A 170 -4.27 14.29 16.29
CA GLY A 170 -3.75 13.13 17.01
C GLY A 170 -2.25 12.93 16.90
N VAL A 171 -1.50 13.96 16.58
CA VAL A 171 -0.04 14.00 16.66
C VAL A 171 0.33 14.47 18.06
N PHE A 172 0.67 13.57 18.96
CA PHE A 172 0.85 13.86 20.39
C PHE A 172 2.24 14.39 20.77
N PHE A 173 3.20 14.25 19.88
CA PHE A 173 4.59 14.70 20.06
C PHE A 173 5.16 15.07 18.71
N ASP A 174 6.14 15.97 18.70
CA ASP A 174 6.96 16.20 17.50
C ASP A 174 7.53 14.89 17.01
N GLN A 175 7.48 14.68 15.70
CA GLN A 175 8.04 13.51 15.06
C GLN A 175 9.10 13.94 14.05
N ASP A 176 10.36 13.70 14.39
CA ASP A 176 11.48 13.81 13.48
C ASP A 176 11.87 12.42 12.95
N TRP A 177 11.85 12.25 11.66
CA TRP A 177 12.22 11.00 10.98
C TRP A 177 13.67 11.01 10.47
N GLY A 178 14.37 12.13 10.62
CA GLY A 178 15.74 12.29 10.13
C GLY A 178 15.85 12.04 8.62
N SER A 179 16.69 11.10 8.24
CA SER A 179 16.90 10.71 6.84
C SER A 179 15.99 9.56 6.36
N MET A 180 15.02 9.10 7.20
CA MET A 180 14.14 8.02 6.81
C MET A 180 13.17 8.48 5.71
N PRO A 181 13.09 7.76 4.58
CA PRO A 181 12.20 8.13 3.48
C PRO A 181 10.74 8.13 3.92
N GLY A 182 9.94 8.95 3.25
CA GLY A 182 8.50 8.96 3.39
C GLY A 182 7.85 7.73 2.75
N VAL A 183 6.60 7.50 3.13
CA VAL A 183 5.71 6.48 2.56
C VAL A 183 4.51 7.20 1.96
N MET A 184 4.22 6.95 0.70
CA MET A 184 3.09 7.58 0.01
C MET A 184 1.77 7.01 0.52
N ALA A 185 0.83 7.89 0.83
CA ALA A 185 -0.51 7.50 1.28
C ALA A 185 -1.34 6.98 0.09
N VAL A 186 -2.06 5.89 0.31
CA VAL A 186 -3.03 5.34 -0.63
C VAL A 186 -4.43 5.59 -0.08
N ALA A 187 -5.17 6.50 -0.70
CA ALA A 187 -6.56 6.74 -0.38
C ALA A 187 -7.44 5.69 -1.07
N SER A 188 -7.97 4.76 -0.31
CA SER A 188 -8.75 3.64 -0.84
C SER A 188 -9.93 3.29 0.06
N GLY A 189 -10.96 2.70 -0.52
CA GLY A 189 -12.12 2.19 0.18
C GLY A 189 -13.44 2.79 -0.31
N GLY A 190 -14.04 2.15 -1.32
CA GLY A 190 -15.34 2.53 -1.87
C GLY A 190 -15.36 3.88 -2.58
N ILE A 191 -14.24 4.28 -3.15
CA ILE A 191 -14.11 5.49 -3.98
C ILE A 191 -14.50 5.22 -5.44
N HIS A 192 -14.90 6.27 -6.11
CA HIS A 192 -15.19 6.29 -7.55
C HIS A 192 -14.79 7.65 -8.14
N VAL A 193 -14.84 7.79 -9.46
CA VAL A 193 -14.33 8.97 -10.20
C VAL A 193 -14.83 10.32 -9.64
N TRP A 194 -16.06 10.41 -9.16
CA TRP A 194 -16.61 11.64 -8.57
C TRP A 194 -15.97 12.05 -7.24
N HIS A 195 -15.27 11.13 -6.57
CA HIS A 195 -14.51 11.45 -5.36
C HIS A 195 -13.11 12.01 -5.64
N MET A 196 -12.57 11.81 -6.84
CA MET A 196 -11.19 12.20 -7.18
C MET A 196 -10.89 13.68 -6.94
N PRO A 197 -11.74 14.66 -7.35
CA PRO A 197 -11.46 16.07 -7.07
C PRO A 197 -11.36 16.38 -5.57
N ALA A 198 -12.23 15.77 -4.76
CA ALA A 198 -12.20 15.93 -3.31
C ALA A 198 -10.96 15.29 -2.70
N LEU A 199 -10.56 14.11 -3.17
CA LEU A 199 -9.38 13.41 -2.70
C LEU A 199 -8.10 14.19 -3.00
N VAL A 200 -7.94 14.70 -4.21
CA VAL A 200 -6.80 15.55 -4.58
C VAL A 200 -6.74 16.82 -3.70
N THR A 201 -7.89 17.43 -3.44
CA THR A 201 -7.96 18.60 -2.54
C THR A 201 -7.56 18.26 -1.09
N ILE A 202 -7.88 17.04 -0.62
CA ILE A 202 -7.66 16.62 0.77
C ILE A 202 -6.24 16.07 0.98
N PHE A 203 -5.78 15.20 0.09
CA PHE A 203 -4.51 14.49 0.23
C PHE A 203 -3.35 15.15 -0.52
N GLY A 204 -3.64 16.04 -1.48
CA GLY A 204 -2.66 16.63 -2.38
C GLY A 204 -2.25 15.67 -3.50
N ASP A 205 -1.26 16.10 -4.29
CA ASP A 205 -0.79 15.38 -5.47
C ASP A 205 0.14 14.20 -5.11
N ASP A 206 0.73 14.21 -3.92
CA ASP A 206 1.62 13.17 -3.42
C ASP A 206 0.83 12.05 -2.71
N SER A 207 -0.12 11.46 -3.44
CA SER A 207 -0.96 10.36 -2.95
C SER A 207 -1.38 9.45 -4.09
N MET A 208 -1.71 8.19 -3.75
CA MET A 208 -2.32 7.23 -4.66
C MET A 208 -3.83 7.22 -4.46
N LEU A 209 -4.59 7.26 -5.55
CA LEU A 209 -6.06 7.28 -5.52
C LEU A 209 -6.64 6.06 -6.24
#